data_b07e9df86aa42b72231f0136dc82a567
#
_entry.id   b07e9df86aa42b72231f0136dc82a567
#
_cell.length_a   1.000
_cell.length_b   1.000
_cell.length_c   1.000
_cell.angle_alpha   90.00
_cell.angle_beta   90.00
_cell.angle_gamma   90.00
#
_symmetry.space_group_name_H-M   'P 1'
#
loop_
_entity.id
_entity.type
_entity.pdbx_description
1 polymer ?
#
loop_
_entity_poly.entity_id
_entity_poly.type
_entity_poly.pdbx_seq_one_letter_code
_entity_poly.pdbx_strand_id
1 'polypeptide(L)'
;MRENRMMPIGQNTFYVTLPAKPDGAFSGEVTSTALNRSAKFVGISRLIVLLEEWLDAAAELRPSAKPPGSVPADYEIEIIFRQNYSWQGKLRCVRDNTEAVFRSVLELLIQLETALAR
;
A
#
# COMPACT_ATOMS: atom_id res chain seq x y z
N MET A 1 -24.98 1.42 -0.73
CA MET A 1 -24.14 1.39 -0.73
C MET A 1 -23.25 2.02 -0.11
N ARG A 2 -22.39 1.99 0.33
CA ARG A 2 -21.66 2.49 0.99
C ARG A 2 -20.67 2.96 0.46
N GLU A 3 -20.25 3.70 0.50
CA GLU A 3 -19.37 4.02 -0.17
C GLU A 3 -18.29 4.69 0.45
N ASN A 4 -18.28 5.60 1.23
CA ASN A 4 -17.18 6.25 1.94
C ASN A 4 -16.88 5.49 3.19
N ARG A 5 -15.72 4.90 3.23
CA ARG A 5 -15.42 4.06 4.36
C ARG A 5 -14.01 4.36 4.86
N MET A 6 -13.93 4.87 6.08
CA MET A 6 -12.66 5.04 6.75
C MET A 6 -12.11 3.68 7.12
N MET A 7 -10.84 3.46 6.83
CA MET A 7 -10.19 2.21 7.17
C MET A 7 -9.70 2.27 8.61
N PRO A 8 -9.80 1.16 9.35
CA PRO A 8 -9.21 1.11 10.70
C PRO A 8 -7.71 1.33 10.65
N ILE A 9 -7.20 1.97 11.69
CA ILE A 9 -5.79 2.26 11.75
C ILE A 9 -5.00 0.96 11.78
N GLY A 10 -3.99 0.88 10.92
CA GLY A 10 -3.08 -0.24 10.89
C GLY A 10 -3.52 -1.40 10.04
N GLN A 11 -4.80 -1.49 9.69
CA GLN A 11 -5.27 -2.60 8.86
C GLN A 11 -5.13 -2.32 7.38
N ASN A 12 -4.78 -1.13 7.04
CA ASN A 12 -4.74 -0.67 5.66
C ASN A 12 -3.37 -0.17 5.27
N THR A 13 -2.34 -0.60 5.98
CA THR A 13 -0.97 -0.22 5.66
C THR A 13 -0.27 -1.41 5.01
N PHE A 14 0.36 -1.13 3.87
CA PHE A 14 1.05 -2.15 3.11
C PHE A 14 2.52 -1.79 3.01
N TYR A 15 3.36 -2.78 3.19
CA TYR A 15 4.82 -2.60 3.26
C TYR A 15 5.42 -3.17 1.98
N VAL A 16 6.11 -2.32 1.23
CA VAL A 16 6.65 -2.70 -0.07
C VAL A 16 8.17 -2.71 0.00
N THR A 17 8.77 -3.82 -0.38
CA THR A 17 10.22 -3.93 -0.50
C THR A 17 10.58 -4.15 -1.95
N LEU A 18 11.70 -3.54 -2.36
CA LEU A 18 12.17 -3.62 -3.72
C LEU A 18 13.53 -4.28 -3.74
N PRO A 19 13.87 -4.98 -4.82
CA PRO A 19 15.19 -5.58 -4.90
C PRO A 19 16.29 -4.50 -4.96
N ALA A 20 17.49 -4.89 -4.55
CA ALA A 20 18.59 -3.94 -4.50
C ALA A 20 18.93 -3.37 -5.87
N LYS A 21 18.73 -4.17 -6.91
CA LYS A 21 18.98 -3.73 -8.28
C LYS A 21 17.80 -4.08 -9.14
N PRO A 22 16.83 -3.17 -9.22
CA PRO A 22 15.69 -3.43 -10.09
C PRO A 22 16.11 -3.43 -11.55
N ASP A 23 15.51 -4.31 -12.31
CA ASP A 23 15.84 -4.50 -13.70
C ASP A 23 15.03 -3.62 -14.61
N GLY A 24 14.79 -2.39 -14.20
CA GLY A 24 14.02 -1.47 -15.01
C GLY A 24 12.51 -1.64 -14.85
N ALA A 25 12.06 -2.76 -14.33
CA ALA A 25 10.65 -2.95 -14.07
C ALA A 25 10.39 -2.79 -12.57
N PHE A 26 9.24 -2.23 -12.24
CA PHE A 26 8.87 -2.08 -10.84
C PHE A 26 8.42 -3.44 -10.32
N SER A 27 9.24 -4.05 -9.52
CA SER A 27 8.93 -5.36 -8.96
C SER A 27 9.41 -5.42 -7.53
N GLY A 28 8.83 -6.32 -6.76
CA GLY A 28 9.20 -6.46 -5.38
C GLY A 28 8.24 -7.36 -4.62
N GLU A 29 8.15 -7.10 -3.34
CA GLU A 29 7.26 -7.87 -2.47
C GLU A 29 6.44 -6.92 -1.62
N VAL A 30 5.16 -7.21 -1.45
CA VAL A 30 4.27 -6.43 -0.61
C VAL A 30 3.77 -7.32 0.51
N THR A 31 3.66 -6.73 1.69
CA THR A 31 3.26 -7.44 2.90
C THR A 31 2.15 -6.68 3.59
N SER A 32 1.14 -7.41 4.06
CA SER A 32 0.10 -6.88 4.95
C SER A 32 0.23 -7.62 6.26
N THR A 33 0.60 -6.91 7.32
CA THR A 33 0.68 -7.54 8.64
C THR A 33 -0.71 -7.81 9.21
N ALA A 34 -1.68 -6.98 8.85
CA ALA A 34 -3.05 -7.20 9.33
C ALA A 34 -3.64 -8.50 8.78
N LEU A 35 -3.31 -8.84 7.53
CA LEU A 35 -3.79 -10.06 6.90
C LEU A 35 -2.81 -11.20 7.04
N ASN A 36 -1.60 -10.91 7.51
CA ASN A 36 -0.54 -11.89 7.62
C ASN A 36 -0.25 -12.51 6.25
N ARG A 37 -0.13 -11.67 5.25
CA ARG A 37 0.09 -12.10 3.86
C ARG A 37 1.24 -11.35 3.25
N SER A 38 1.96 -12.03 2.38
CA SER A 38 2.99 -11.43 1.54
C SER A 38 2.85 -11.98 0.14
N ALA A 39 3.19 -11.17 -0.84
CA ALA A 39 3.14 -11.60 -2.23
C ALA A 39 4.19 -10.85 -3.03
N LYS A 40 4.76 -11.52 -3.99
CA LYS A 40 5.66 -10.89 -4.94
C LYS A 40 4.86 -10.36 -6.11
N PHE A 41 5.34 -9.28 -6.69
CA PHE A 41 4.66 -8.69 -7.83
C PHE A 41 5.69 -8.21 -8.84
N VAL A 42 5.28 -8.20 -10.10
CA VAL A 42 6.04 -7.60 -11.18
C VAL A 42 5.10 -6.62 -11.86
N GLY A 43 5.53 -5.35 -11.88
CA GLY A 43 4.73 -4.30 -12.48
C GLY A 43 3.81 -3.63 -11.49
N ILE A 44 3.65 -2.33 -11.67
CA ILE A 44 2.82 -1.52 -10.80
C ILE A 44 1.36 -1.96 -10.86
N SER A 45 0.89 -2.36 -12.06
CA SER A 45 -0.50 -2.79 -12.20
C SER A 45 -0.80 -3.98 -11.30
N ARG A 46 0.13 -4.93 -11.23
CA ARG A 46 -0.08 -6.10 -10.37
C ARG A 46 -0.14 -5.70 -8.91
N LEU A 47 0.71 -4.74 -8.52
CA LEU A 47 0.68 -4.25 -7.14
C LEU A 47 -0.69 -3.67 -6.82
N ILE A 48 -1.25 -2.86 -7.72
CA ILE A 48 -2.54 -2.24 -7.48
C ILE A 48 -3.64 -3.30 -7.35
N VAL A 49 -3.60 -4.33 -8.19
CA VAL A 49 -4.58 -5.41 -8.10
C VAL A 49 -4.48 -6.13 -6.75
N LEU A 50 -3.26 -6.41 -6.30
CA LEU A 50 -3.07 -7.04 -5.01
C LEU A 50 -3.60 -6.18 -3.88
N LEU A 51 -3.32 -4.88 -3.91
CA LEU A 51 -3.81 -3.99 -2.87
C LEU A 51 -5.33 -3.92 -2.88
N GLU A 52 -5.93 -3.92 -4.06
CA GLU A 52 -7.39 -3.90 -4.14
C GLU A 52 -7.97 -5.14 -3.49
N GLU A 53 -7.42 -6.31 -3.80
CA GLU A 53 -7.90 -7.55 -3.21
C GLU A 53 -7.72 -7.57 -1.70
N TRP A 54 -6.56 -7.08 -1.25
CA TRP A 54 -6.25 -7.11 0.18
C TRP A 54 -7.06 -6.07 0.95
N LEU A 55 -7.40 -4.95 0.32
CA LEU A 55 -8.28 -3.98 0.97
C LEU A 55 -9.68 -4.57 1.16
N ASP A 56 -10.16 -5.33 0.17
CA ASP A 56 -11.44 -6.00 0.33
C ASP A 56 -11.38 -7.00 1.48
N ALA A 57 -10.29 -7.76 1.57
CA ALA A 57 -10.15 -8.72 2.65
C ALA A 57 -10.03 -8.03 4.00
N ALA A 58 -9.30 -6.93 4.06
CA ALA A 58 -9.11 -6.20 5.31
C ALA A 58 -10.41 -5.58 5.81
N ALA A 59 -11.30 -5.21 4.89
CA ALA A 59 -12.57 -4.62 5.29
C ALA A 59 -13.45 -5.61 6.03
N GLU A 60 -13.15 -6.90 5.92
CA GLU A 60 -13.90 -7.92 6.61
C GLU A 60 -13.33 -8.27 7.98
N LEU A 61 -12.17 -7.70 8.33
CA LEU A 61 -11.55 -8.00 9.60
C LEU A 61 -12.26 -7.26 10.71
N ARG A 62 -12.26 -7.87 11.88
CA ARG A 62 -12.75 -7.19 13.07
C ARG A 62 -11.69 -6.24 13.57
N PRO A 63 -12.06 -5.06 14.04
CA PRO A 63 -11.08 -4.18 14.67
C PRO A 63 -10.39 -4.92 15.80
N SER A 64 -9.09 -4.72 15.91
CA SER A 64 -8.28 -5.38 16.91
C SER A 64 -7.94 -4.40 18.01
N ALA A 65 -7.86 -4.89 19.24
CA ALA A 65 -7.44 -4.05 20.35
C ALA A 65 -5.98 -3.66 20.20
N LYS A 66 -5.20 -4.48 19.49
CA LYS A 66 -3.79 -4.19 19.23
C LYS A 66 -3.63 -3.86 17.78
N PRO A 67 -2.94 -2.76 17.45
CA PRO A 67 -2.65 -2.50 16.06
C PRO A 67 -1.70 -3.57 15.52
N PRO A 68 -1.79 -3.89 14.23
CA PRO A 68 -0.84 -4.81 13.63
C PRO A 68 0.57 -4.26 13.72
N GLY A 69 1.55 -5.16 13.76
CA GLY A 69 2.93 -4.75 13.76
C GLY A 69 3.35 -4.22 12.40
N SER A 70 4.59 -3.79 12.33
CA SER A 70 5.17 -3.33 11.09
C SER A 70 6.36 -4.22 10.74
N VAL A 71 6.79 -4.16 9.48
CA VAL A 71 7.94 -4.91 9.01
C VAL A 71 8.86 -3.95 8.27
N PRO A 72 10.16 -4.28 8.17
CA PRO A 72 11.05 -3.44 7.39
C PRO A 72 10.60 -3.37 5.94
N ALA A 73 10.69 -2.20 5.34
CA ALA A 73 10.23 -1.99 3.98
C ALA A 73 10.90 -0.76 3.40
N ASP A 74 10.85 -0.65 2.08
CA ASP A 74 11.35 0.54 1.40
C ASP A 74 10.27 1.61 1.32
N TYR A 75 9.01 1.18 1.18
CA TYR A 75 7.87 2.09 1.11
C TYR A 75 6.74 1.55 1.96
N GLU A 76 5.98 2.48 2.51
CA GLU A 76 4.74 2.15 3.21
C GLU A 76 3.61 2.87 2.52
N ILE A 77 2.58 2.13 2.17
CA ILE A 77 1.39 2.68 1.52
C ILE A 77 0.25 2.54 2.52
N GLU A 78 -0.26 3.67 2.98
CA GLU A 78 -1.37 3.67 3.91
C GLU A 78 -2.61 4.18 3.19
N ILE A 79 -3.65 3.36 3.14
CA ILE A 79 -4.92 3.75 2.55
C ILE A 79 -5.82 4.22 3.68
N ILE A 80 -6.07 5.52 3.73
CA ILE A 80 -6.84 6.11 4.82
C ILE A 80 -8.32 6.10 4.49
N PHE A 81 -8.67 6.25 3.22
CA PHE A 81 -10.03 6.39 2.80
C PHE A 81 -10.19 5.74 1.44
N ARG A 82 -11.27 5.00 1.26
CA ARG A 82 -11.50 4.27 0.03
C ARG A 82 -12.96 4.39 -0.36
N GLN A 83 -13.20 4.77 -1.62
CA GLN A 83 -14.53 4.87 -2.14
C GLN A 83 -14.48 4.43 -3.58
N ASN A 84 -15.13 3.31 -3.90
CA ASN A 84 -15.09 2.75 -5.25
C ASN A 84 -13.63 2.54 -5.65
N TYR A 85 -13.20 3.18 -6.71
CA TYR A 85 -11.82 3.07 -7.17
C TYR A 85 -10.98 4.26 -6.79
N SER A 86 -11.47 5.07 -5.87
CA SER A 86 -10.73 6.24 -5.41
C SER A 86 -10.10 5.93 -4.07
N TRP A 87 -8.79 5.90 -4.03
CA TRP A 87 -8.05 5.66 -2.81
C TRP A 87 -7.39 6.94 -2.36
N GLN A 88 -7.49 7.24 -1.08
CA GLN A 88 -6.81 8.39 -0.51
C GLN A 88 -5.94 7.90 0.62
N GLY A 89 -4.72 8.38 0.67
CA GLY A 89 -3.82 7.93 1.70
C GLY A 89 -2.47 8.59 1.61
N LYS A 90 -1.47 7.88 2.10
CA LYS A 90 -0.10 8.39 2.16
C LYS A 90 0.86 7.34 1.63
N LEU A 91 1.85 7.81 0.88
CA LEU A 91 2.99 7.01 0.49
C LEU A 91 4.18 7.52 1.26
N ARG A 92 4.82 6.66 2.02
CA ARG A 92 5.99 7.03 2.79
C ARG A 92 7.20 6.32 2.24
N CYS A 93 8.24 7.07 1.95
CA CYS A 93 9.54 6.50 1.60
C CYS A 93 10.32 6.34 2.89
N VAL A 94 10.55 5.10 3.29
CA VAL A 94 11.13 4.82 4.60
C VAL A 94 12.58 5.31 4.65
N ARG A 95 13.31 5.10 3.56
CA ARG A 95 14.73 5.46 3.52
C ARG A 95 14.93 6.97 3.71
N ASP A 96 14.13 7.76 3.03
CA ASP A 96 14.26 9.21 3.09
C ASP A 96 13.41 9.84 4.18
N ASN A 97 12.55 9.05 4.80
CA ASN A 97 11.62 9.52 5.82
C ASN A 97 10.76 10.66 5.28
N THR A 98 10.30 10.52 4.05
CA THR A 98 9.44 11.51 3.42
C THR A 98 8.07 10.90 3.17
N GLU A 99 7.05 11.75 3.15
CA GLU A 99 5.69 11.33 2.93
C GLU A 99 5.06 12.17 1.84
N ALA A 100 4.16 11.55 1.08
CA ALA A 100 3.36 12.23 0.09
C ALA A 100 1.92 11.76 0.23
N VAL A 101 0.99 12.68 0.11
CA VAL A 101 -0.43 12.35 0.16
C VAL A 101 -0.91 12.11 -1.26
N PHE A 102 -1.73 11.09 -1.44
CA PHE A 102 -2.37 10.86 -2.73
C PHE A 102 -3.88 10.82 -2.54
N ARG A 103 -4.59 11.24 -3.55
CA ARG A 103 -6.05 11.32 -3.51
C ARG A 103 -6.72 10.39 -4.50
N SER A 104 -5.94 9.64 -5.25
CA SER A 104 -6.45 8.69 -6.20
C SER A 104 -5.40 7.64 -6.48
N VAL A 105 -5.84 6.53 -7.07
CA VAL A 105 -4.90 5.50 -7.49
C VAL A 105 -3.90 6.08 -8.49
N LEU A 106 -4.37 6.95 -9.37
CA LEU A 106 -3.48 7.54 -10.37
C LEU A 106 -2.38 8.36 -9.72
N GLU A 107 -2.72 9.15 -8.70
CA GLU A 107 -1.69 9.91 -8.00
C GLU A 107 -0.69 9.01 -7.32
N LEU A 108 -1.17 7.90 -6.73
CA LEU A 108 -0.25 6.94 -6.12
C LEU A 108 0.69 6.35 -7.16
N LEU A 109 0.18 6.01 -8.34
CA LEU A 109 1.01 5.47 -9.40
C LEU A 109 2.08 6.46 -9.84
N ILE A 110 1.70 7.71 -9.98
CA ILE A 110 2.64 8.75 -10.38
C ILE A 110 3.72 8.91 -9.32
N GLN A 111 3.32 8.91 -8.06
CA GLN A 111 4.29 9.05 -6.97
C GLN A 111 5.26 7.88 -6.92
N LEU A 112 4.76 6.66 -7.13
CA LEU A 112 5.63 5.49 -7.14
C LEU A 112 6.61 5.55 -8.31
N GLU A 113 6.13 5.92 -9.48
CA GLU A 113 7.01 6.03 -10.64
C GLU A 113 8.06 7.11 -10.43
N THR A 114 7.67 8.22 -9.84
CA THR A 114 8.61 9.30 -9.56
C THR A 114 9.67 8.85 -8.56
N ALA A 115 9.26 8.12 -7.53
CA ALA A 115 10.20 7.62 -6.54
C ALA A 115 11.21 6.65 -7.14
N LEU A 116 10.76 5.82 -8.08
CA LEU A 116 11.65 4.86 -8.72
C LEU A 116 12.64 5.52 -9.66
N ALA A 117 12.28 6.66 -10.20
CA ALA A 117 13.14 7.35 -11.15
C ALA A 117 14.32 8.03 -10.48
N ARG A 118 14.33 8.10 -9.15
CA ARG A 118 15.41 8.76 -8.43
C ARG A 118 16.58 7.86 -8.15
#